data_bda78eb5431ebee8ce081ed4c84ea3ae
#
_entry.id   bda78eb5431ebee8ce081ed4c84ea3ae
#
_cell.length_a   1.000
_cell.length_b   1.000
_cell.length_c   1.000
_cell.angle_alpha   90.00
_cell.angle_beta   90.00
_cell.angle_gamma   90.00
#
_symmetry.space_group_name_H-M   'P 1'
#
loop_
_entity.id
_entity.type
_entity.pdbx_description
1 polymer ?
#
loop_
_entity_poly.entity_id
_entity_poly.type
_entity_poly.pdbx_seq_one_letter_code
_entity_poly.pdbx_strand_id
1 'polypeptide(L)'
;MKLITNGRLITRDAEGRGYYEHGAVAYEGARIAEVGEEAALRAKYPDAEIVDAKGGVIMPAFINAHTHIYSALARGLSIVGNNPTNFYEVLDGTWWAIDRHLMMDGTKASATALYIDSIKQGVTTVFDHHASY
;
A
#
# COMPACT_ATOMS: atom_id res chain seq x y z
N MET A 1 -7.90 -18.43 -14.83
CA MET A 1 -6.64 -17.70 -15.12
C MET A 1 -7.00 -16.29 -15.58
N LYS A 2 -6.26 -15.27 -15.11
CA LYS A 2 -6.35 -13.88 -15.57
C LYS A 2 -4.97 -13.39 -16.01
N LEU A 3 -4.94 -12.50 -16.99
CA LEU A 3 -3.74 -11.83 -17.47
C LEU A 3 -3.87 -10.32 -17.30
N ILE A 4 -2.97 -9.71 -16.54
CA ILE A 4 -2.80 -8.25 -16.55
C ILE A 4 -1.84 -7.94 -17.70
N THR A 5 -2.27 -7.10 -18.64
CA THR A 5 -1.57 -6.80 -19.91
C THR A 5 -1.59 -5.32 -20.23
N ASN A 6 -1.00 -4.93 -21.37
CA ASN A 6 -0.97 -3.55 -21.84
C ASN A 6 -0.36 -2.61 -20.79
N GLY A 7 0.81 -2.98 -20.25
CA GLY A 7 1.54 -2.19 -19.28
C GLY A 7 3.05 -2.46 -19.30
N ARG A 8 3.79 -1.54 -18.71
CA ARG A 8 5.22 -1.71 -18.43
C ARG A 8 5.36 -2.47 -17.10
N LEU A 9 6.03 -3.62 -17.13
CA LEU A 9 6.13 -4.49 -15.97
C LEU A 9 7.48 -4.34 -15.26
N ILE A 10 7.42 -4.09 -13.95
CA ILE A 10 8.57 -4.07 -13.04
C ILE A 10 8.43 -5.26 -12.08
N THR A 11 9.35 -6.22 -12.14
CA THR A 11 9.28 -7.43 -11.32
C THR A 11 10.08 -7.36 -10.02
N ARG A 12 11.12 -6.52 -9.98
CA ARG A 12 12.14 -6.49 -8.92
C ARG A 12 12.89 -7.82 -8.75
N ASP A 13 12.87 -8.67 -9.75
CA ASP A 13 13.63 -9.90 -9.76
C ASP A 13 15.12 -9.56 -9.94
N ALA A 14 15.95 -9.90 -8.94
CA ALA A 14 17.39 -9.62 -8.96
C ALA A 14 18.16 -10.60 -9.84
N GLU A 15 17.62 -11.80 -10.07
CA GLU A 15 18.27 -12.86 -10.86
C GLU A 15 17.73 -12.95 -12.29
N GLY A 16 16.58 -12.32 -12.54
CA GLY A 16 15.90 -12.31 -13.82
C GLY A 16 15.86 -10.91 -14.46
N ARG A 17 14.98 -10.78 -15.45
CA ARG A 17 14.72 -9.51 -16.10
C ARG A 17 13.82 -8.64 -15.23
N GLY A 18 14.37 -7.60 -14.63
CA GLY A 18 13.67 -6.69 -13.72
C GLY A 18 12.63 -5.77 -14.37
N TYR A 19 12.64 -5.64 -15.72
CA TYR A 19 11.76 -4.75 -16.46
C TYR A 19 11.39 -5.31 -17.83
N TYR A 20 10.11 -5.15 -18.20
CA TYR A 20 9.55 -5.49 -19.52
C TYR A 20 8.77 -4.28 -20.06
N GLU A 21 9.10 -3.79 -21.24
CA GLU A 21 8.36 -2.68 -21.89
C GLU A 21 6.92 -3.08 -22.22
N HIS A 22 6.71 -4.32 -22.64
CA HIS A 22 5.42 -4.93 -22.89
C HIS A 22 5.29 -6.20 -22.04
N GLY A 23 5.14 -6.00 -20.72
CA GLY A 23 5.06 -7.09 -19.78
C GLY A 23 3.63 -7.48 -19.44
N ALA A 24 3.48 -8.72 -18.96
CA ALA A 24 2.24 -9.22 -18.44
C ALA A 24 2.44 -10.08 -17.19
N VAL A 25 1.37 -10.21 -16.41
CA VAL A 25 1.30 -11.06 -15.23
C VAL A 25 0.11 -12.00 -15.37
N ALA A 26 0.38 -13.31 -15.36
CA ALA A 26 -0.63 -14.35 -15.26
C ALA A 26 -0.88 -14.68 -13.80
N TYR A 27 -2.14 -14.71 -13.37
CA TYR A 27 -2.48 -15.07 -11.99
C TYR A 27 -3.80 -15.85 -11.91
N GLU A 28 -3.91 -16.62 -10.84
CA GLU A 28 -5.11 -17.38 -10.52
C GLU A 28 -5.41 -17.30 -9.03
N GLY A 29 -6.61 -16.83 -8.69
CA GLY A 29 -6.93 -16.49 -7.30
C GLY A 29 -5.96 -15.46 -6.74
N ALA A 30 -5.24 -15.82 -5.67
CA ALA A 30 -4.27 -14.97 -4.98
C ALA A 30 -2.81 -15.28 -5.34
N ARG A 31 -2.56 -16.08 -6.40
CA ARG A 31 -1.21 -16.50 -6.76
C ARG A 31 -0.82 -16.06 -8.15
N ILE A 32 0.36 -15.46 -8.26
CA ILE A 32 1.01 -15.23 -9.55
C ILE A 32 1.49 -16.58 -10.06
N ALA A 33 1.06 -16.93 -11.29
CA ALA A 33 1.46 -18.15 -11.98
C ALA A 33 2.72 -17.91 -12.82
N GLU A 34 2.78 -16.77 -13.51
CA GLU A 34 3.90 -16.45 -14.39
C GLU A 34 3.97 -14.95 -14.66
N VAL A 35 5.18 -14.45 -14.93
CA VAL A 35 5.44 -13.09 -15.38
C VAL A 35 6.37 -13.12 -16.59
N GLY A 36 6.18 -12.21 -17.54
CA GLY A 36 7.02 -12.20 -18.74
C GLY A 36 6.51 -11.28 -19.83
N GLU A 37 6.99 -11.51 -21.05
CA GLU A 37 6.54 -10.77 -22.23
C GLU A 37 5.05 -11.05 -22.51
N GLU A 38 4.30 -10.00 -22.75
CA GLU A 38 2.84 -10.09 -22.99
C GLU A 38 2.48 -11.05 -24.12
N ALA A 39 3.21 -10.97 -25.26
CA ALA A 39 2.93 -11.83 -26.40
C ALA A 39 3.08 -13.32 -26.07
N ALA A 40 4.10 -13.68 -25.29
CA ALA A 40 4.34 -15.06 -24.87
C ALA A 40 3.23 -15.57 -23.94
N LEU A 41 2.83 -14.75 -22.96
CA LEU A 41 1.79 -15.14 -22.00
C LEU A 41 0.40 -15.19 -22.64
N ARG A 42 0.09 -14.31 -23.59
CA ARG A 42 -1.16 -14.40 -24.38
C ARG A 42 -1.23 -15.68 -25.23
N ALA A 43 -0.12 -16.08 -25.82
CA ALA A 43 -0.05 -17.31 -26.59
C ALA A 43 -0.20 -18.55 -25.69
N LYS A 44 0.35 -18.51 -24.48
CA LYS A 44 0.30 -19.61 -23.52
C LYS A 44 -1.07 -19.76 -22.84
N TYR A 45 -1.76 -18.65 -22.62
CA TYR A 45 -3.05 -18.60 -21.91
C TYR A 45 -4.15 -17.94 -22.78
N PRO A 46 -4.52 -18.54 -23.92
CA PRO A 46 -5.42 -17.91 -24.89
C PRO A 46 -6.83 -17.63 -24.34
N ASP A 47 -7.28 -18.44 -23.37
CA ASP A 47 -8.61 -18.32 -22.75
C ASP A 47 -8.60 -17.51 -21.44
N ALA A 48 -7.50 -16.84 -21.12
CA ALA A 48 -7.41 -16.04 -19.89
C ALA A 48 -8.27 -14.76 -20.01
N GLU A 49 -8.95 -14.41 -18.93
CA GLU A 49 -9.61 -13.11 -18.78
C GLU A 49 -8.56 -12.00 -18.76
N ILE A 50 -8.74 -10.98 -19.60
CA ILE A 50 -7.79 -9.87 -19.73
C ILE A 50 -8.15 -8.74 -18.77
N VAL A 51 -7.15 -8.32 -17.99
CA VAL A 51 -7.17 -7.10 -17.18
C VAL A 51 -6.24 -6.09 -17.85
N ASP A 52 -6.82 -5.05 -18.44
CA ASP A 52 -6.08 -4.03 -19.19
C ASP A 52 -5.45 -2.98 -18.24
N ALA A 53 -4.13 -2.89 -18.20
CA ALA A 53 -3.40 -1.87 -17.44
C ALA A 53 -3.38 -0.49 -18.13
N LYS A 54 -3.96 -0.36 -19.33
CA LYS A 54 -4.15 0.91 -20.08
C LYS A 54 -2.85 1.70 -20.28
N GLY A 55 -1.75 1.01 -20.56
CA GLY A 55 -0.43 1.62 -20.73
C GLY A 55 0.25 2.03 -19.40
N GLY A 56 -0.33 1.68 -18.28
CA GLY A 56 0.21 1.98 -16.96
C GLY A 56 1.41 1.11 -16.59
N VAL A 57 1.80 1.20 -15.30
CA VAL A 57 2.86 0.38 -14.74
C VAL A 57 2.26 -0.78 -13.94
N ILE A 58 2.72 -1.99 -14.22
CA ILE A 58 2.41 -3.20 -13.46
C ILE A 58 3.62 -3.47 -12.57
N MET A 59 3.43 -3.52 -11.27
CA MET A 59 4.53 -3.67 -10.31
C MET A 59 4.06 -4.30 -9.00
N PRO A 60 4.97 -4.83 -8.18
CA PRO A 60 4.63 -5.24 -6.82
C PRO A 60 4.00 -4.08 -6.04
N ALA A 61 3.02 -4.38 -5.21
CA ALA A 61 2.36 -3.38 -4.39
C ALA A 61 3.32 -2.68 -3.42
N PHE A 62 2.92 -1.51 -2.96
CA PHE A 62 3.71 -0.75 -1.99
C PHE A 62 3.65 -1.35 -0.60
N ILE A 63 4.75 -1.18 0.12
CA ILE A 63 4.88 -1.49 1.55
C ILE A 63 5.00 -0.17 2.29
N ASN A 64 4.07 0.12 3.20
CA ASN A 64 4.18 1.24 4.11
C ASN A 64 4.99 0.79 5.32
N ALA A 65 6.28 1.12 5.32
CA ALA A 65 7.23 0.67 6.33
C ALA A 65 7.20 1.50 7.62
N HIS A 66 6.46 2.62 7.67
CA HIS A 66 6.32 3.46 8.85
C HIS A 66 4.95 4.15 8.84
N THR A 67 4.09 3.76 9.77
CA THR A 67 2.78 4.38 9.95
C THR A 67 2.29 4.24 11.39
N HIS A 68 1.28 5.00 11.73
CA HIS A 68 0.59 4.99 13.01
C HIS A 68 -0.91 4.84 12.73
N ILE A 69 -1.38 3.60 12.55
CA ILE A 69 -2.77 3.34 12.14
C ILE A 69 -3.79 3.82 13.17
N TYR A 70 -3.42 3.78 14.45
CA TYR A 70 -4.29 4.15 15.56
C TYR A 70 -4.68 5.63 15.56
N SER A 71 -3.83 6.50 15.03
CA SER A 71 -3.99 7.96 15.10
C SER A 71 -4.22 8.65 13.74
N ALA A 72 -4.56 7.89 12.69
CA ALA A 72 -4.73 8.45 11.34
C ALA A 72 -5.80 9.56 11.26
N LEU A 73 -6.84 9.49 12.09
CA LEU A 73 -7.88 10.52 12.17
C LEU A 73 -7.46 11.78 12.96
N ALA A 74 -6.31 11.74 13.64
CA ALA A 74 -5.75 12.91 14.30
C ALA A 74 -5.04 13.88 13.32
N ARG A 75 -4.99 13.53 12.05
CA ARG A 75 -4.42 14.37 10.98
C ARG A 75 -5.12 15.73 10.93
N GLY A 76 -4.32 16.80 11.05
CA GLY A 76 -4.83 18.17 11.10
C GLY A 76 -5.33 18.63 12.47
N LEU A 77 -5.24 17.79 13.51
CA LEU A 77 -5.54 18.20 14.86
C LEU A 77 -4.54 19.26 15.36
N SER A 78 -5.04 20.32 15.91
CA SER A 78 -4.25 21.35 16.60
C SER A 78 -4.65 21.38 18.06
N ILE A 79 -3.69 21.23 18.95
CA ILE A 79 -3.92 21.33 20.40
C ILE A 79 -3.65 22.77 20.82
N VAL A 80 -4.70 23.44 21.33
CA VAL A 80 -4.63 24.84 21.76
C VAL A 80 -3.59 25.01 22.86
N GLY A 81 -2.71 25.99 22.70
CA GLY A 81 -1.64 26.29 23.66
C GLY A 81 -0.36 25.45 23.48
N ASN A 82 -0.36 24.49 22.56
CA ASN A 82 0.84 23.73 22.19
C ASN A 82 1.57 24.45 21.04
N ASN A 83 2.77 24.95 21.29
CA ASN A 83 3.62 25.59 20.28
C ASN A 83 5.03 24.99 20.34
N PRO A 84 5.20 23.74 19.88
CA PRO A 84 6.46 23.00 20.04
C PRO A 84 7.60 23.63 19.24
N THR A 85 8.77 23.69 19.83
CA THR A 85 10.01 24.18 19.22
C THR A 85 11.00 23.06 18.91
N ASN A 86 10.74 21.86 19.42
CA ASN A 86 11.55 20.67 19.22
C ASN A 86 10.67 19.42 19.21
N PHE A 87 11.26 18.29 18.80
CA PHE A 87 10.51 17.03 18.65
C PHE A 87 9.95 16.47 19.97
N TYR A 88 10.65 16.64 21.09
CA TYR A 88 10.16 16.21 22.38
C TYR A 88 8.86 16.94 22.77
N GLU A 89 8.80 18.24 22.53
CA GLU A 89 7.59 19.03 22.79
C GLU A 89 6.44 18.66 21.86
N VAL A 90 6.73 18.21 20.63
CA VAL A 90 5.71 17.60 19.74
C VAL A 90 5.16 16.32 20.35
N LEU A 91 6.03 15.46 20.87
CA LEU A 91 5.61 14.23 21.52
C LEU A 91 4.74 14.51 22.76
N ASP A 92 5.26 15.30 23.69
CA ASP A 92 4.59 15.56 24.97
C ASP A 92 3.27 16.32 24.78
N GLY A 93 3.29 17.40 24.01
CA GLY A 93 2.15 18.30 23.83
C GLY A 93 1.10 17.81 22.83
N THR A 94 1.44 16.89 21.93
CA THR A 94 0.53 16.42 20.88
C THR A 94 0.34 14.93 20.90
N TRP A 95 1.37 14.14 20.62
CA TRP A 95 1.23 12.70 20.40
C TRP A 95 0.84 11.95 21.68
N TRP A 96 1.51 12.17 22.80
CA TRP A 96 1.15 11.53 24.05
C TRP A 96 -0.20 11.99 24.61
N ALA A 97 -0.64 13.20 24.25
CA ALA A 97 -2.00 13.64 24.58
C ALA A 97 -3.04 12.85 23.76
N ILE A 98 -2.80 12.63 22.48
CA ILE A 98 -3.64 11.78 21.63
C ILE A 98 -3.64 10.35 22.15
N ASP A 99 -2.47 9.75 22.39
CA ASP A 99 -2.32 8.36 22.85
C ASP A 99 -3.09 8.08 24.15
N ARG A 100 -3.06 9.03 25.07
CA ARG A 100 -3.76 8.92 26.36
C ARG A 100 -5.29 9.05 26.26
N HIS A 101 -5.81 9.65 25.20
CA HIS A 101 -7.24 9.92 25.04
C HIS A 101 -7.91 9.04 23.98
N LEU A 102 -7.13 8.34 23.16
CA LEU A 102 -7.70 7.39 22.21
C LEU A 102 -8.32 6.20 22.93
N MET A 103 -9.49 5.83 22.47
CA MET A 103 -10.22 4.64 22.91
C MET A 103 -10.31 3.64 21.78
N MET A 104 -10.62 2.39 22.09
CA MET A 104 -10.69 1.30 21.10
C MET A 104 -11.50 1.66 19.85
N ASP A 105 -12.63 2.33 20.01
CA ASP A 105 -13.49 2.72 18.89
C ASP A 105 -12.82 3.76 17.99
N GLY A 106 -12.11 4.73 18.58
CA GLY A 106 -11.34 5.73 17.84
C GLY A 106 -10.17 5.08 17.08
N THR A 107 -9.43 4.20 17.73
CA THR A 107 -8.36 3.41 17.11
C THR A 107 -8.88 2.57 15.95
N LYS A 108 -9.99 1.86 16.12
CA LYS A 108 -10.62 1.05 15.08
C LYS A 108 -11.08 1.90 13.89
N ALA A 109 -11.72 3.03 14.15
CA ALA A 109 -12.15 3.95 13.09
C ALA A 109 -10.96 4.50 12.32
N SER A 110 -9.91 4.91 13.03
CA SER A 110 -8.67 5.43 12.47
C SER A 110 -7.96 4.39 11.58
N ALA A 111 -7.78 3.18 12.09
CA ALA A 111 -7.18 2.08 11.34
C ALA A 111 -7.99 1.76 10.08
N THR A 112 -9.33 1.73 10.19
CA THR A 112 -10.21 1.46 9.06
C THR A 112 -10.04 2.51 7.96
N ALA A 113 -10.04 3.80 8.32
CA ALA A 113 -9.84 4.89 7.37
C ALA A 113 -8.48 4.79 6.67
N LEU A 114 -7.40 4.54 7.44
CA LEU A 114 -6.06 4.41 6.88
C LEU A 114 -5.93 3.19 5.96
N TYR A 115 -6.52 2.07 6.29
CA TYR A 115 -6.48 0.88 5.44
C TYR A 115 -7.24 1.09 4.13
N ILE A 116 -8.38 1.78 4.15
CA ILE A 116 -9.11 2.14 2.93
C ILE A 116 -8.23 3.02 2.04
N ASP A 117 -7.59 4.04 2.60
CA ASP A 117 -6.69 4.92 1.85
C ASP A 117 -5.48 4.14 1.32
N SER A 118 -4.90 3.25 2.13
CA SER A 118 -3.79 2.37 1.74
C SER A 118 -4.15 1.50 0.54
N ILE A 119 -5.30 0.84 0.57
CA ILE A 119 -5.78 0.01 -0.54
C ILE A 119 -5.93 0.85 -1.83
N LYS A 120 -6.52 2.04 -1.73
CA LYS A 120 -6.68 2.95 -2.88
C LYS A 120 -5.35 3.41 -3.47
N GLN A 121 -4.29 3.46 -2.67
CA GLN A 121 -2.94 3.84 -3.09
C GLN A 121 -2.06 2.64 -3.49
N GLY A 122 -2.62 1.43 -3.49
CA GLY A 122 -1.88 0.22 -3.85
C GLY A 122 -0.91 -0.27 -2.78
N VAL A 123 -1.11 0.11 -1.54
CA VAL A 123 -0.37 -0.41 -0.37
C VAL A 123 -1.03 -1.69 0.10
N THR A 124 -0.29 -2.78 0.19
CA THR A 124 -0.78 -4.10 0.63
C THR A 124 -0.16 -4.59 1.93
N THR A 125 0.88 -3.92 2.37
CA THR A 125 1.60 -4.29 3.60
C THR A 125 1.87 -3.03 4.43
N VAL A 126 1.58 -3.11 5.71
CA VAL A 126 1.73 -1.99 6.65
C VAL A 126 2.55 -2.45 7.85
N PHE A 127 3.58 -1.67 8.19
CA PHE A 127 4.30 -1.79 9.46
C PHE A 127 3.77 -0.69 10.39
N ASP A 128 3.00 -1.09 11.37
CA ASP A 128 2.39 -0.17 12.33
C ASP A 128 3.28 0.04 13.55
N HIS A 129 3.50 1.30 13.91
CA HIS A 129 4.15 1.70 15.15
C HIS A 129 3.04 2.15 16.12
N HIS A 130 2.57 1.23 16.94
CA HIS A 130 1.40 1.39 17.77
C HIS A 130 1.77 1.81 19.20
N ALA A 131 1.17 2.90 19.68
CA ALA A 131 1.40 3.43 21.02
C ALA A 131 0.11 3.57 21.84
N SER A 132 -1.03 3.09 21.35
CA SER A 132 -2.35 3.17 21.97
C SER A 132 -3.06 1.82 21.93
N TYR A 133 -4.33 1.75 22.40
CA TYR A 133 -5.13 0.52 22.46
C TYR A 133 -5.57 0.03 21.08
#